data_629f9e8b7773ddada32f75c17530246d
#
_entry.id   629f9e8b7773ddada32f75c17530246d
#
_cell.length_a   1.000
_cell.length_b   1.000
_cell.length_c   1.000
_cell.angle_alpha   90.00
_cell.angle_beta   90.00
_cell.angle_gamma   90.00
#
_symmetry.space_group_name_H-M   'P 1'
#
loop_
_entity.id
_entity.type
_entity.pdbx_description
1 polymer ?
#
loop_
_entity_poly.entity_id
_entity_poly.type
_entity_poly.pdbx_seq_one_letter_code
_entity_poly.pdbx_strand_id
1 'polypeptide(L)'
;MTIYDFKVKDAKYNEVDMSDYKDKVLLIVNTATKCGFTPQYKGLEALYEKYRDKGFEVLDFPSNQFLNQAPGTNEEIVEFCQLNFGTKFRTFSKIDVNGPNAEPLITFLKKEARAELENDDMPKFKKRLEELKQSVLGDDIRWNFTKFLVDRKGKVVGRFSPTVKPEDLDSKIAELL
;
A
#
# COMPACT_ATOMS: atom_id res chain seq x y z
N MET A 1 8.75 8.66 17.58
CA MET A 1 7.62 8.77 16.63
C MET A 1 7.29 7.40 16.06
N THR A 2 6.02 7.07 15.99
CA THR A 2 5.51 5.82 15.44
C THR A 2 4.42 6.15 14.40
N ILE A 3 3.91 5.12 13.70
CA ILE A 3 2.79 5.32 12.76
C ILE A 3 1.55 5.92 13.44
N TYR A 4 1.40 5.72 14.75
CA TYR A 4 0.23 6.18 15.51
C TYR A 4 0.19 7.69 15.74
N ASP A 5 1.27 8.40 15.41
CA ASP A 5 1.35 9.86 15.50
C ASP A 5 0.79 10.56 14.25
N PHE A 6 0.34 9.80 13.26
CA PHE A 6 -0.13 10.33 11.99
C PHE A 6 -1.65 10.24 11.88
N LYS A 7 -2.19 11.16 11.08
CA LYS A 7 -3.60 11.19 10.68
C LYS A 7 -3.66 11.19 9.16
N VAL A 8 -4.64 10.50 8.61
CA VAL A 8 -4.85 10.38 7.17
C VAL A 8 -6.31 10.70 6.84
N LYS A 9 -6.65 10.78 5.58
CA LYS A 9 -8.02 11.05 5.13
C LYS A 9 -8.65 9.81 4.54
N ASP A 10 -9.89 9.51 4.92
CA ASP A 10 -10.66 8.47 4.26
C ASP A 10 -11.16 8.95 2.88
N ALA A 11 -11.89 8.11 2.15
CA ALA A 11 -12.34 8.44 0.80
C ALA A 11 -13.34 9.60 0.75
N LYS A 12 -13.91 9.99 1.89
CA LYS A 12 -14.81 11.14 2.02
C LYS A 12 -14.12 12.35 2.64
N TYR A 13 -12.79 12.32 2.72
CA TYR A 13 -11.94 13.36 3.31
C TYR A 13 -12.13 13.55 4.82
N ASN A 14 -12.73 12.58 5.51
CA ASN A 14 -12.78 12.60 6.98
C ASN A 14 -11.42 12.18 7.53
N GLU A 15 -11.01 12.83 8.61
CA GLU A 15 -9.75 12.50 9.28
C GLU A 15 -9.83 11.16 10.00
N VAL A 16 -8.82 10.34 9.83
CA VAL A 16 -8.68 9.04 10.49
C VAL A 16 -7.35 9.05 11.25
N ASP A 17 -7.40 8.79 12.53
CA ASP A 17 -6.22 8.73 13.39
C ASP A 17 -5.60 7.33 13.29
N MET A 18 -4.31 7.26 12.95
CA MET A 18 -3.62 5.96 12.84
C MET A 18 -3.55 5.23 14.19
N SER A 19 -3.73 5.95 15.31
CA SER A 19 -3.82 5.31 16.63
C SER A 19 -5.03 4.37 16.77
N ASP A 20 -6.04 4.50 15.91
CA ASP A 20 -7.18 3.60 15.86
C ASP A 20 -6.77 2.17 15.46
N TYR A 21 -5.58 2.01 14.89
CA TYR A 21 -5.04 0.73 14.44
C TYR A 21 -4.04 0.10 15.41
N LYS A 22 -3.95 0.59 16.65
CA LYS A 22 -3.10 -0.01 17.67
C LYS A 22 -3.45 -1.49 17.87
N ASP A 23 -2.42 -2.28 18.14
CA ASP A 23 -2.52 -3.73 18.37
C ASP A 23 -2.96 -4.55 17.16
N LYS A 24 -2.95 -3.95 15.96
CA LYS A 24 -3.23 -4.65 14.70
C LYS A 24 -1.99 -4.75 13.84
N VAL A 25 -1.91 -5.85 13.08
CA VAL A 25 -0.94 -6.00 12.00
C VAL A 25 -1.51 -5.29 10.78
N LEU A 26 -0.71 -4.42 10.14
CA LEU A 26 -1.16 -3.61 9.00
C LEU A 26 -0.37 -3.93 7.74
N LEU A 27 -1.06 -4.04 6.62
CA LEU A 27 -0.46 -4.03 5.29
C LEU A 27 -0.90 -2.74 4.60
N ILE A 28 0.04 -1.80 4.46
CA ILE A 28 -0.22 -0.48 3.88
C ILE A 28 0.29 -0.50 2.44
N VAL A 29 -0.59 -0.22 1.49
CA VAL A 29 -0.32 -0.40 0.05
C VAL A 29 -0.71 0.86 -0.71
N ASN A 30 0.18 1.35 -1.58
CA ASN A 30 -0.20 2.36 -2.56
C ASN A 30 -0.71 1.67 -3.83
N THR A 31 -1.88 2.06 -4.31
CA THR A 31 -2.62 1.30 -5.32
C THR A 31 -3.03 2.15 -6.52
N ALA A 32 -3.55 1.48 -7.53
CA ALA A 32 -4.09 2.11 -8.72
C ALA A 32 -5.13 1.19 -9.38
N THR A 33 -6.04 1.78 -10.14
CA THR A 33 -7.14 1.05 -10.81
C THR A 33 -6.82 0.65 -12.24
N LYS A 34 -5.78 1.24 -12.85
CA LYS A 34 -5.38 1.00 -14.25
C LYS A 34 -3.92 0.56 -14.37
N CYS A 35 -3.39 -0.13 -13.39
CA CYS A 35 -2.04 -0.65 -13.34
C CYS A 35 -2.03 -2.13 -13.77
N GLY A 36 -0.92 -2.59 -14.33
CA GLY A 36 -0.73 -4.03 -14.61
C GLY A 36 -0.81 -4.89 -13.35
N PHE A 37 -0.54 -4.32 -12.18
CA PHE A 37 -0.65 -5.00 -10.88
C PHE A 37 -2.03 -4.86 -10.21
N THR A 38 -2.97 -4.14 -10.81
CA THR A 38 -4.33 -3.96 -10.24
C THR A 38 -5.00 -5.30 -9.88
N PRO A 39 -4.81 -6.42 -10.62
CA PRO A 39 -5.32 -7.72 -10.20
C PRO A 39 -4.86 -8.19 -8.82
N GLN A 40 -3.80 -7.60 -8.23
CA GLN A 40 -3.38 -7.89 -6.86
C GLN A 40 -4.42 -7.53 -5.80
N TYR A 41 -5.41 -6.70 -6.12
CA TYR A 41 -6.54 -6.43 -5.23
C TYR A 41 -7.24 -7.73 -4.78
N LYS A 42 -7.31 -8.72 -5.65
CA LYS A 42 -7.90 -10.02 -5.31
C LYS A 42 -7.14 -10.70 -4.17
N GLY A 43 -5.81 -10.71 -4.25
CA GLY A 43 -4.97 -11.28 -3.20
C GLY A 43 -5.01 -10.47 -1.90
N LEU A 44 -5.08 -9.14 -2.00
CA LEU A 44 -5.22 -8.26 -0.83
C LEU A 44 -6.54 -8.55 -0.09
N GLU A 45 -7.63 -8.68 -0.82
CA GLU A 45 -8.94 -8.99 -0.21
C GLU A 45 -8.94 -10.41 0.41
N ALA A 46 -8.31 -11.38 -0.25
CA ALA A 46 -8.18 -12.73 0.30
C ALA A 46 -7.43 -12.76 1.63
N LEU A 47 -6.32 -12.01 1.74
CA LEU A 47 -5.58 -11.86 3.01
C LEU A 47 -6.43 -11.18 4.08
N TYR A 48 -7.15 -10.13 3.69
CA TYR A 48 -8.01 -9.39 4.60
C TYR A 48 -9.10 -10.30 5.18
N GLU A 49 -9.81 -11.03 4.34
CA GLU A 49 -10.86 -11.96 4.78
C GLU A 49 -10.32 -13.07 5.66
N LYS A 50 -9.12 -13.56 5.36
CA LYS A 50 -8.49 -14.64 6.12
C LYS A 50 -8.11 -14.21 7.54
N TYR A 51 -7.61 -12.98 7.71
CA TYR A 51 -6.97 -12.56 8.97
C TYR A 51 -7.65 -11.39 9.69
N ARG A 52 -8.71 -10.79 9.12
CA ARG A 52 -9.37 -9.63 9.74
C ARG A 52 -9.83 -9.89 11.17
N ASP A 53 -10.35 -11.08 11.45
CA ASP A 53 -10.85 -11.44 12.78
C ASP A 53 -9.71 -11.74 13.77
N LYS A 54 -8.48 -11.79 13.29
CA LYS A 54 -7.28 -12.00 14.11
C LYS A 54 -6.50 -10.72 14.34
N GLY A 55 -7.02 -9.57 13.93
CA GLY A 55 -6.40 -8.27 14.12
C GLY A 55 -5.50 -7.83 12.97
N PHE A 56 -5.87 -8.14 11.75
CA PHE A 56 -5.18 -7.71 10.53
C PHE A 56 -6.04 -6.70 9.75
N GLU A 57 -5.39 -5.66 9.24
CA GLU A 57 -6.02 -4.67 8.38
C GLU A 57 -5.18 -4.42 7.12
N VAL A 58 -5.87 -4.19 6.01
CA VAL A 58 -5.27 -3.67 4.76
C VAL A 58 -5.67 -2.21 4.64
N LEU A 59 -4.69 -1.31 4.50
CA LEU A 59 -4.91 0.12 4.30
C LEU A 59 -4.54 0.47 2.86
N ASP A 60 -5.55 0.76 2.07
CA ASP A 60 -5.46 0.99 0.63
C ASP A 60 -5.40 2.49 0.34
N PHE A 61 -4.24 2.96 -0.16
CA PHE A 61 -4.02 4.37 -0.51
C PHE A 61 -3.79 4.50 -2.02
N PRO A 62 -4.81 4.86 -2.80
CA PRO A 62 -4.62 5.09 -4.24
C PRO A 62 -3.67 6.27 -4.50
N SER A 63 -2.86 6.14 -5.54
CA SER A 63 -1.95 7.21 -5.97
C SER A 63 -1.94 7.32 -7.50
N ASN A 64 -2.04 8.56 -8.01
CA ASN A 64 -2.05 8.84 -9.44
C ASN A 64 -0.68 9.25 -9.99
N GLN A 65 0.38 9.12 -9.20
CA GLN A 65 1.72 9.60 -9.57
C GLN A 65 2.44 8.72 -10.60
N PHE A 66 2.00 7.48 -10.80
CA PHE A 66 2.66 6.53 -11.70
C PHE A 66 1.87 6.41 -12.99
N LEU A 67 2.23 7.27 -13.98
CA LEU A 67 1.61 7.34 -15.31
C LEU A 67 0.08 7.51 -15.27
N ASN A 68 -0.43 8.23 -14.26
CA ASN A 68 -1.86 8.52 -14.12
C ASN A 68 -2.72 7.24 -14.11
N GLN A 69 -2.26 6.20 -13.43
CA GLN A 69 -2.96 4.90 -13.39
C GLN A 69 -4.05 4.80 -12.32
N ALA A 70 -4.27 5.87 -11.54
CA ALA A 70 -5.39 5.98 -10.61
C ALA A 70 -6.22 7.25 -10.88
N PRO A 71 -6.74 7.43 -12.11
CA PRO A 71 -7.58 8.59 -12.43
C PRO A 71 -8.94 8.46 -11.74
N GLY A 72 -9.69 9.56 -11.77
CA GLY A 72 -11.02 9.60 -11.18
C GLY A 72 -11.04 10.09 -9.75
N THR A 73 -12.24 10.19 -9.22
CA THR A 73 -12.48 10.64 -7.85
C THR A 73 -12.27 9.51 -6.86
N ASN A 74 -12.14 9.83 -5.58
CA ASN A 74 -12.09 8.83 -4.52
C ASN A 74 -13.31 7.91 -4.55
N GLU A 75 -14.50 8.46 -4.77
CA GLU A 75 -15.74 7.70 -4.84
C GLU A 75 -15.72 6.69 -6.00
N GLU A 76 -15.26 7.13 -7.18
CA GLU A 76 -15.13 6.25 -8.36
C GLU A 76 -14.14 5.11 -8.12
N ILE A 77 -13.03 5.40 -7.41
CA ILE A 77 -12.02 4.39 -7.08
C ILE A 77 -12.59 3.36 -6.10
N VAL A 78 -13.28 3.80 -5.05
CA VAL A 78 -13.94 2.90 -4.09
C VAL A 78 -14.93 2.00 -4.81
N GLU A 79 -15.77 2.57 -5.67
CA GLU A 79 -16.77 1.82 -6.45
C GLU A 79 -16.10 0.78 -7.35
N PHE A 80 -15.02 1.18 -8.05
CA PHE A 80 -14.25 0.27 -8.91
C PHE A 80 -13.77 -0.96 -8.11
N CYS A 81 -13.17 -0.74 -6.95
CA CYS A 81 -12.64 -1.82 -6.12
C CYS A 81 -13.75 -2.75 -5.62
N GLN A 82 -14.86 -2.20 -5.20
CA GLN A 82 -16.00 -2.99 -4.72
C GLN A 82 -16.65 -3.80 -5.84
N LEU A 83 -16.87 -3.20 -7.01
CA LEU A 83 -17.51 -3.87 -8.14
C LEU A 83 -16.61 -4.94 -8.79
N ASN A 84 -15.32 -4.69 -8.90
CA ASN A 84 -14.41 -5.59 -9.62
C ASN A 84 -13.76 -6.64 -8.72
N PHE A 85 -13.54 -6.35 -7.43
CA PHE A 85 -12.82 -7.22 -6.51
C PHE A 85 -13.56 -7.52 -5.21
N GLY A 86 -14.73 -6.93 -5.01
CA GLY A 86 -15.51 -7.14 -3.80
C GLY A 86 -14.78 -6.73 -2.52
N THR A 87 -13.94 -5.69 -2.59
CA THR A 87 -13.11 -5.28 -1.46
C THR A 87 -13.95 -4.84 -0.27
N LYS A 88 -13.60 -5.36 0.92
CA LYS A 88 -14.21 -5.00 2.20
C LYS A 88 -13.26 -4.21 3.08
N PHE A 89 -11.95 -4.22 2.79
CA PHE A 89 -11.01 -3.35 3.49
C PHE A 89 -11.21 -1.89 3.06
N ARG A 90 -10.72 -0.97 3.90
CA ARG A 90 -10.93 0.46 3.68
C ARG A 90 -10.00 1.01 2.59
N THR A 91 -10.58 1.74 1.64
CA THR A 91 -9.85 2.57 0.68
C THR A 91 -9.85 4.01 1.20
N PHE A 92 -8.66 4.60 1.30
CA PHE A 92 -8.46 5.98 1.75
C PHE A 92 -8.48 6.95 0.58
N SER A 93 -8.40 8.25 0.88
CA SER A 93 -8.25 9.28 -0.15
C SER A 93 -7.01 9.04 -0.98
N LYS A 94 -7.07 9.39 -2.24
CA LYS A 94 -5.92 9.42 -3.14
C LYS A 94 -4.86 10.35 -2.57
N ILE A 95 -3.60 9.90 -2.60
CA ILE A 95 -2.46 10.63 -2.04
C ILE A 95 -1.29 10.69 -3.02
N ASP A 96 -0.33 11.58 -2.74
CA ASP A 96 1.00 11.48 -3.30
C ASP A 96 1.88 10.65 -2.35
N VAL A 97 2.76 9.84 -2.91
CA VAL A 97 3.69 9.00 -2.14
C VAL A 97 5.14 9.48 -2.26
N ASN A 98 5.43 10.28 -3.27
CA ASN A 98 6.75 10.88 -3.53
C ASN A 98 6.61 12.38 -3.72
N GLY A 99 7.73 13.12 -3.54
CA GLY A 99 7.78 14.54 -3.80
C GLY A 99 7.32 15.41 -2.62
N PRO A 100 7.19 16.74 -2.85
CA PRO A 100 6.96 17.71 -1.77
C PRO A 100 5.59 17.59 -1.11
N ASN A 101 4.60 17.01 -1.81
CA ASN A 101 3.24 16.84 -1.31
C ASN A 101 2.96 15.41 -0.82
N ALA A 102 4.01 14.59 -0.67
CA ALA A 102 3.85 13.20 -0.20
C ALA A 102 3.14 13.17 1.16
N GLU A 103 2.23 12.22 1.30
CA GLU A 103 1.52 11.98 2.56
C GLU A 103 2.53 11.74 3.69
N PRO A 104 2.43 12.48 4.82
CA PRO A 104 3.40 12.36 5.92
C PRO A 104 3.58 10.93 6.44
N LEU A 105 2.51 10.16 6.54
CA LEU A 105 2.60 8.74 6.92
C LEU A 105 3.51 7.97 5.97
N ILE A 106 3.36 8.16 4.67
CA ILE A 106 4.17 7.45 3.67
C ILE A 106 5.63 7.90 3.74
N THR A 107 5.88 9.18 3.94
CA THR A 107 7.25 9.69 4.13
C THR A 107 7.92 9.03 5.34
N PHE A 108 7.18 8.88 6.43
CA PHE A 108 7.65 8.17 7.62
C PHE A 108 7.96 6.68 7.30
N LEU A 109 7.03 5.99 6.64
CA LEU A 109 7.21 4.58 6.27
C LEU A 109 8.44 4.37 5.40
N LYS A 110 8.69 5.26 4.44
CA LYS A 110 9.87 5.19 3.57
C LYS A 110 11.17 5.32 4.37
N LYS A 111 11.19 6.15 5.40
CA LYS A 111 12.37 6.31 6.28
C LYS A 111 12.60 5.10 7.17
N GLU A 112 11.52 4.50 7.67
CA GLU A 112 11.60 3.32 8.54
C GLU A 112 11.99 2.05 7.78
N ALA A 113 11.63 1.95 6.51
CA ALA A 113 11.96 0.82 5.64
C ALA A 113 12.49 1.34 4.30
N ARG A 114 13.75 1.77 4.29
CA ARG A 114 14.40 2.36 3.10
C ARG A 114 14.64 1.34 2.01
N ALA A 115 15.01 0.13 2.39
CA ALA A 115 15.29 -0.95 1.44
C ALA A 115 14.02 -1.70 1.08
N GLU A 116 13.79 -1.86 -0.21
CA GLU A 116 12.70 -2.65 -0.74
C GLU A 116 13.12 -4.12 -0.82
N LEU A 117 12.32 -5.00 -0.22
CA LEU A 117 12.51 -6.45 -0.34
C LEU A 117 11.92 -6.91 -1.67
N GLU A 118 12.79 -7.41 -2.53
CA GLU A 118 12.46 -7.75 -3.90
C GLU A 118 12.35 -9.27 -4.08
N ASN A 119 11.67 -9.69 -5.16
CA ASN A 119 11.66 -11.08 -5.62
C ASN A 119 12.36 -11.18 -6.98
N ASP A 120 12.38 -12.38 -7.56
CA ASP A 120 13.09 -12.65 -8.81
C ASP A 120 12.49 -11.94 -10.04
N ASP A 121 11.27 -11.43 -9.94
CA ASP A 121 10.63 -10.68 -11.01
C ASP A 121 11.04 -9.20 -11.05
N MET A 122 11.65 -8.71 -9.96
CA MET A 122 11.95 -7.28 -9.84
C MET A 122 13.02 -6.78 -10.82
N PRO A 123 14.11 -7.51 -11.11
CA PRO A 123 15.09 -7.05 -12.08
C PRO A 123 14.51 -6.75 -13.45
N LYS A 124 13.63 -7.63 -13.94
CA LYS A 124 12.92 -7.44 -15.21
C LYS A 124 11.99 -6.23 -15.15
N PHE A 125 11.29 -6.05 -14.04
CA PHE A 125 10.38 -4.92 -13.84
C PHE A 125 11.14 -3.60 -13.75
N LYS A 126 12.29 -3.55 -13.08
CA LYS A 126 13.16 -2.36 -13.05
C LYS A 126 13.56 -1.94 -14.45
N LYS A 127 13.93 -2.91 -15.29
CA LYS A 127 14.27 -2.64 -16.68
C LYS A 127 13.08 -2.02 -17.44
N ARG A 128 11.89 -2.54 -17.19
CA ARG A 128 10.66 -1.97 -17.76
C ARG A 128 10.43 -0.53 -17.30
N LEU A 129 10.69 -0.23 -16.03
CA LEU A 129 10.57 1.13 -15.51
C LEU A 129 11.60 2.08 -16.18
N GLU A 130 12.81 1.61 -16.44
CA GLU A 130 13.83 2.40 -17.17
C GLU A 130 13.33 2.72 -18.59
N GLU A 131 12.79 1.73 -19.31
CA GLU A 131 12.21 1.92 -20.65
C GLU A 131 11.08 2.94 -20.64
N LEU A 132 10.28 2.97 -19.58
CA LEU A 132 9.17 3.91 -19.40
C LEU A 132 9.63 5.27 -18.84
N LYS A 133 10.94 5.44 -18.60
CA LYS A 133 11.52 6.63 -17.97
C LYS A 133 10.92 6.94 -16.60
N GLN A 134 10.67 5.88 -15.83
CA GLN A 134 10.05 5.94 -14.50
C GLN A 134 11.01 5.45 -13.40
N SER A 135 12.31 5.44 -13.63
CA SER A 135 13.28 5.10 -12.60
C SER A 135 13.27 6.15 -11.50
N VAL A 136 13.33 5.69 -10.25
CA VAL A 136 13.41 6.57 -9.08
C VAL A 136 14.71 6.33 -8.33
N LEU A 137 15.13 7.33 -7.56
CA LEU A 137 16.36 7.31 -6.77
C LEU A 137 16.04 7.25 -5.28
N GLY A 138 16.99 6.73 -4.50
CA GLY A 138 16.89 6.74 -3.06
C GLY A 138 15.78 5.83 -2.54
N ASP A 139 15.06 6.33 -1.53
CA ASP A 139 13.99 5.59 -0.85
C ASP A 139 12.59 5.89 -1.38
N ASP A 140 12.48 6.62 -2.48
CA ASP A 140 11.18 6.88 -3.12
C ASP A 140 10.47 5.59 -3.54
N ILE A 141 9.14 5.64 -3.54
CA ILE A 141 8.30 4.55 -4.03
C ILE A 141 8.52 4.40 -5.54
N ARG A 142 8.82 3.18 -5.99
CA ARG A 142 9.16 2.91 -7.39
C ARG A 142 7.94 2.80 -8.29
N TRP A 143 6.84 2.24 -7.76
CA TRP A 143 5.64 1.98 -8.53
C TRP A 143 4.45 1.65 -7.64
N ASN A 144 3.26 1.55 -8.25
CA ASN A 144 2.04 1.11 -7.58
C ASN A 144 2.20 -0.30 -6.99
N PHE A 145 1.46 -0.59 -5.93
CA PHE A 145 1.44 -1.87 -5.22
C PHE A 145 2.73 -2.18 -4.47
N THR A 146 3.46 -1.16 -4.06
CA THR A 146 4.48 -1.27 -3.01
C THR A 146 3.77 -1.49 -1.68
N LYS A 147 4.25 -2.42 -0.86
CA LYS A 147 3.61 -2.81 0.40
C LYS A 147 4.54 -2.53 1.57
N PHE A 148 3.98 -1.96 2.63
CA PHE A 148 4.63 -1.83 3.93
C PHE A 148 3.92 -2.71 4.94
N LEU A 149 4.66 -3.58 5.63
CA LEU A 149 4.11 -4.45 6.67
C LEU A 149 4.48 -3.88 8.04
N VAL A 150 3.49 -3.74 8.91
CA VAL A 150 3.64 -3.13 10.24
C VAL A 150 3.14 -4.12 11.28
N ASP A 151 3.92 -4.32 12.35
CA ASP A 151 3.57 -5.23 13.43
C ASP A 151 2.54 -4.60 14.40
N ARG A 152 2.11 -5.38 15.41
CA ARG A 152 1.12 -4.94 16.41
C ARG A 152 1.57 -3.76 17.25
N LYS A 153 2.88 -3.51 17.31
CA LYS A 153 3.47 -2.41 18.09
C LYS A 153 3.71 -1.15 17.25
N GLY A 154 3.30 -1.17 15.98
CA GLY A 154 3.49 -0.05 15.08
C GLY A 154 4.88 0.01 14.45
N LYS A 155 5.69 -1.04 14.59
CA LYS A 155 7.01 -1.11 13.95
C LYS A 155 6.86 -1.54 12.50
N VAL A 156 7.52 -0.81 11.58
CA VAL A 156 7.57 -1.18 10.18
C VAL A 156 8.60 -2.30 10.02
N VAL A 157 8.13 -3.50 9.72
CA VAL A 157 8.97 -4.70 9.65
C VAL A 157 9.48 -5.00 8.24
N GLY A 158 8.90 -4.39 7.23
CA GLY A 158 9.40 -4.56 5.86
C GLY A 158 8.67 -3.72 4.84
N ARG A 159 9.35 -3.48 3.73
CA ARG A 159 8.83 -2.85 2.52
C ARG A 159 9.05 -3.82 1.37
N PHE A 160 8.00 -4.13 0.64
CA PHE A 160 8.01 -5.15 -0.41
C PHE A 160 7.73 -4.54 -1.77
N SER A 161 8.47 -4.99 -2.79
CA SER A 161 8.35 -4.49 -4.15
C SER A 161 6.96 -4.75 -4.75
N PRO A 162 6.56 -3.98 -5.78
CA PRO A 162 5.30 -4.22 -6.49
C PRO A 162 5.14 -5.66 -7.01
N THR A 163 6.24 -6.30 -7.39
CA THR A 163 6.25 -7.66 -7.93
C THR A 163 6.00 -8.75 -6.89
N VAL A 164 6.17 -8.45 -5.59
CA VAL A 164 5.83 -9.38 -4.52
C VAL A 164 4.31 -9.45 -4.41
N LYS A 165 3.74 -10.62 -4.67
CA LYS A 165 2.29 -10.82 -4.61
C LYS A 165 1.79 -10.83 -3.18
N PRO A 166 0.53 -10.38 -2.94
CA PRO A 166 -0.05 -10.43 -1.59
C PRO A 166 0.03 -11.82 -0.95
N GLU A 167 -0.27 -12.87 -1.68
CA GLU A 167 -0.22 -14.25 -1.19
C GLU A 167 1.18 -14.68 -0.70
N ASP A 168 2.24 -14.08 -1.23
CA ASP A 168 3.61 -14.36 -0.79
C ASP A 168 3.92 -13.77 0.59
N LEU A 169 3.05 -12.89 1.10
CA LEU A 169 3.17 -12.29 2.42
C LEU A 169 2.37 -13.03 3.50
N ASP A 170 1.59 -14.04 3.14
CA ASP A 170 0.70 -14.75 4.05
C ASP A 170 1.42 -15.25 5.31
N SER A 171 2.54 -15.96 5.14
CA SER A 171 3.28 -16.51 6.27
C SER A 171 3.89 -15.43 7.15
N LYS A 172 4.37 -14.34 6.57
CA LYS A 172 4.93 -13.20 7.33
C LYS A 172 3.86 -12.51 8.17
N ILE A 173 2.66 -12.35 7.61
CA ILE A 173 1.52 -11.79 8.32
C ILE A 173 1.13 -12.71 9.48
N ALA A 174 1.00 -14.01 9.22
CA ALA A 174 0.65 -14.99 10.24
C ALA A 174 1.62 -14.99 11.41
N GLU A 175 2.92 -14.85 11.16
CA GLU A 175 3.94 -14.79 12.20
C GLU A 175 3.78 -13.57 13.14
N LEU A 176 3.23 -12.47 12.65
CA LEU A 176 3.05 -11.24 13.42
C LEU A 176 1.74 -11.22 14.22
N LEU A 177 0.80 -12.07 13.85
CA LEU A 177 -0.49 -12.18 14.54
C LEU A 177 -0.36 -13.06 15.79
#